data_23f47c1d17008d68cc31d64cf7f4ab08
#
_entry.id   23f47c1d17008d68cc31d64cf7f4ab08
#
_cell.length_a   1.000
_cell.length_b   1.000
_cell.length_c   1.000
_cell.angle_alpha   90.00
_cell.angle_beta   90.00
_cell.angle_gamma   90.00
#
_symmetry.space_group_name_H-M   'P 1'
#
loop_
_entity.id
_entity.type
_entity.pdbx_description
1 polymer ?
#
loop_
_entity_poly.entity_id
_entity_poly.type
_entity_poly.pdbx_seq_one_letter_code
_entity_poly.pdbx_strand_id
1 'polypeptide(L)'
;MGKRILFLLITALLSGHFAGAQTDSLMRYGDALHRAYDFEEAEAVYLQLLDSLDVVEDSVMVKNVREKLRMSENGKNMSRFVQVPQAAGKRRLSLDDFYLSYSLEDRSWRQLPNVLDHDNRHSYAKGLYAPEWNDVIYFSAEGPSGTRDIMMTMLDDTLWTAPVLVAELSDPAADELYPMLSADGKTIFFASAGLYGVGGYDLYKSVWDESRQRWTSPQNMGFPYSSPADDFLYAESEDGDYALFASNRECGKDSVYVYAIRYEEYPVHAPMTDPLELQELALVNPPVVEMEEETVADIPDNDLTIKYMAKMDEVRVLRDSIASTSSALDALRNEYVFGNDPAERARLTG
;
A
#
# COMPACT_ATOMS: atom_id res chain seq x y z
N MET A 1 13.11 37.69 -3.01
CA MET A 1 14.18 38.11 -3.93
C MET A 1 15.25 37.04 -4.08
N GLY A 2 14.89 35.75 -3.99
CA GLY A 2 15.78 34.57 -4.01
C GLY A 2 15.55 33.58 -5.16
N LYS A 3 14.55 33.76 -6.02
CA LYS A 3 14.17 32.78 -7.09
C LYS A 3 14.85 32.98 -8.47
N ARG A 4 15.84 33.88 -8.61
CA ARG A 4 16.46 34.22 -9.92
C ARG A 4 17.92 33.83 -10.09
N ILE A 5 18.56 33.14 -9.15
CA ILE A 5 20.01 32.87 -9.22
C ILE A 5 20.32 31.44 -9.71
N LEU A 6 19.36 30.52 -9.79
CA LEU A 6 19.61 29.15 -10.23
C LEU A 6 19.56 28.94 -11.76
N PHE A 7 19.10 29.93 -12.51
CA PHE A 7 18.92 29.85 -13.97
C PHE A 7 20.18 30.08 -14.81
N LEU A 8 21.33 30.41 -14.20
CA LEU A 8 22.55 30.85 -14.92
C LEU A 8 23.73 29.89 -14.86
N LEU A 9 23.57 28.66 -14.37
CA LEU A 9 24.63 27.67 -14.31
C LEU A 9 24.51 26.51 -15.34
N ILE A 10 23.55 26.57 -16.27
CA ILE A 10 23.25 25.46 -17.21
C ILE A 10 23.75 25.71 -18.63
N THR A 11 24.44 26.82 -18.91
CA THR A 11 24.96 27.07 -20.27
C THR A 11 26.48 27.01 -20.33
N ALA A 12 27.07 25.84 -20.17
CA ALA A 12 28.35 25.44 -20.79
C ALA A 12 28.75 24.02 -20.36
N LEU A 13 28.79 23.08 -21.28
CA LEU A 13 29.97 22.29 -21.58
C LEU A 13 29.61 20.96 -22.29
N LEU A 14 29.97 20.93 -23.52
CA LEU A 14 30.05 19.80 -24.46
C LEU A 14 31.10 18.78 -24.03
N SER A 15 30.68 17.56 -23.66
CA SER A 15 31.36 16.28 -23.98
C SER A 15 30.58 15.11 -23.38
N GLY A 16 30.41 14.00 -24.10
CA GLY A 16 29.51 12.90 -23.83
C GLY A 16 29.63 12.17 -22.48
N HIS A 17 30.67 12.40 -21.68
CA HIS A 17 30.80 11.85 -20.32
C HIS A 17 30.15 12.76 -19.24
N PHE A 18 29.93 14.02 -19.54
CA PHE A 18 29.25 14.95 -18.66
C PHE A 18 27.72 14.88 -18.80
N ALA A 19 27.23 14.44 -19.95
CA ALA A 19 25.77 14.36 -20.21
C ALA A 19 25.08 13.34 -19.28
N GLY A 20 25.65 12.14 -19.10
CA GLY A 20 25.08 11.12 -18.21
C GLY A 20 25.02 11.55 -16.74
N ALA A 21 26.07 12.17 -16.20
CA ALA A 21 26.08 12.65 -14.83
C ALA A 21 25.09 13.81 -14.61
N GLN A 22 24.86 14.63 -15.62
CA GLN A 22 23.89 15.72 -15.58
C GLN A 22 22.46 15.17 -15.64
N THR A 23 22.20 14.17 -16.49
CA THR A 23 20.91 13.46 -16.58
C THR A 23 20.53 12.81 -15.26
N ASP A 24 21.45 12.08 -14.63
CA ASP A 24 21.25 11.46 -13.32
C ASP A 24 20.99 12.49 -12.20
N SER A 25 21.65 13.65 -12.28
CA SER A 25 21.45 14.73 -11.32
C SER A 25 20.09 15.38 -11.46
N LEU A 26 19.62 15.63 -12.68
CA LEU A 26 18.28 16.17 -12.96
C LEU A 26 17.21 15.17 -12.57
N MET A 27 17.41 13.86 -12.86
CA MET A 27 16.48 12.82 -12.45
C MET A 27 16.30 12.81 -10.92
N ARG A 28 17.41 12.78 -10.18
CA ARG A 28 17.35 12.81 -8.70
C ARG A 28 16.72 14.09 -8.17
N TYR A 29 16.93 15.21 -8.83
CA TYR A 29 16.30 16.47 -8.44
C TYR A 29 14.79 16.44 -8.69
N GLY A 30 14.32 15.99 -9.86
CA GLY A 30 12.90 15.78 -10.12
C GLY A 30 12.25 14.81 -9.14
N ASP A 31 12.92 13.69 -8.82
CA ASP A 31 12.46 12.72 -7.82
C ASP A 31 12.38 13.31 -6.41
N ALA A 32 13.27 14.23 -6.05
CA ALA A 32 13.23 14.91 -4.76
C ALA A 32 12.07 15.91 -4.67
N LEU A 33 11.82 16.67 -5.74
CA LEU A 33 10.69 17.59 -5.85
C LEU A 33 9.35 16.83 -5.78
N HIS A 34 9.24 15.74 -6.54
CA HIS A 34 8.05 14.89 -6.55
C HIS A 34 7.75 14.34 -5.14
N ARG A 35 8.77 13.80 -4.45
CA ARG A 35 8.62 13.32 -3.06
C ARG A 35 8.29 14.44 -2.06
N ALA A 36 8.68 15.67 -2.36
CA ALA A 36 8.32 16.84 -1.58
C ALA A 36 6.95 17.45 -1.95
N TYR A 37 6.16 16.73 -2.77
CA TYR A 37 4.86 17.18 -3.29
C TYR A 37 4.92 18.43 -4.17
N ASP A 38 6.11 18.87 -4.60
CA ASP A 38 6.29 19.95 -5.56
C ASP A 38 6.16 19.42 -7.00
N PHE A 39 4.93 19.04 -7.32
CA PHE A 39 4.62 18.37 -8.59
C PHE A 39 4.78 19.28 -9.81
N GLU A 40 4.59 20.58 -9.65
CA GLU A 40 4.74 21.53 -10.74
C GLU A 40 6.20 21.71 -11.16
N GLU A 41 7.10 21.86 -10.19
CA GLU A 41 8.54 21.96 -10.47
C GLU A 41 9.10 20.57 -10.90
N ALA A 42 8.62 19.47 -10.35
CA ALA A 42 8.99 18.11 -10.77
C ALA A 42 8.62 17.89 -12.25
N GLU A 43 7.39 18.24 -12.66
CA GLU A 43 6.93 18.20 -14.06
C GLU A 43 7.87 18.96 -14.97
N ALA A 44 8.24 20.20 -14.61
CA ALA A 44 9.16 21.05 -15.39
C ALA A 44 10.55 20.39 -15.57
N VAL A 45 11.08 19.76 -14.51
CA VAL A 45 12.37 19.06 -14.54
C VAL A 45 12.29 17.83 -15.45
N TYR A 46 11.22 17.03 -15.37
CA TYR A 46 11.08 15.84 -16.22
C TYR A 46 10.86 16.19 -17.70
N LEU A 47 10.15 17.28 -18.01
CA LEU A 47 10.05 17.80 -19.37
C LEU A 47 11.40 18.22 -19.91
N GLN A 48 12.20 18.95 -19.12
CA GLN A 48 13.57 19.33 -19.50
C GLN A 48 14.45 18.10 -19.76
N LEU A 49 14.31 17.03 -18.95
CA LEU A 49 15.00 15.77 -19.15
C LEU A 49 14.61 15.13 -20.50
N LEU A 50 13.33 15.05 -20.80
CA LEU A 50 12.82 14.46 -22.05
C LEU A 50 13.36 15.22 -23.28
N ASP A 51 13.45 16.53 -23.22
CA ASP A 51 14.00 17.35 -24.30
C ASP A 51 15.49 17.10 -24.53
N SER A 52 16.21 16.61 -23.51
CA SER A 52 17.66 16.34 -23.59
C SER A 52 18.01 14.91 -24.01
N LEU A 53 17.04 13.99 -24.03
CA LEU A 53 17.25 12.55 -24.30
C LEU A 53 16.98 12.22 -25.77
N ASP A 54 17.80 11.32 -26.34
CA ASP A 54 17.49 10.72 -27.64
C ASP A 54 16.47 9.60 -27.47
N VAL A 55 15.34 9.70 -28.17
CA VAL A 55 14.22 8.76 -28.04
C VAL A 55 14.59 7.32 -28.41
N VAL A 56 15.55 7.14 -29.29
CA VAL A 56 15.96 5.81 -29.79
C VAL A 56 17.09 5.23 -28.95
N GLU A 57 18.13 6.02 -28.67
CA GLU A 57 19.31 5.57 -27.92
C GLU A 57 18.98 5.41 -26.43
N ASP A 58 18.15 6.31 -25.87
CA ASP A 58 17.80 6.37 -24.44
C ASP A 58 16.41 5.80 -24.15
N SER A 59 15.90 4.88 -24.94
CA SER A 59 14.49 4.43 -24.90
C SER A 59 14.00 4.00 -23.50
N VAL A 60 14.83 3.32 -22.71
CA VAL A 60 14.50 2.90 -21.33
C VAL A 60 14.40 4.11 -20.41
N MET A 61 15.34 5.04 -20.51
CA MET A 61 15.34 6.28 -19.73
C MET A 61 14.12 7.15 -20.08
N VAL A 62 13.85 7.31 -21.36
CA VAL A 62 12.68 8.05 -21.88
C VAL A 62 11.37 7.47 -21.31
N LYS A 63 11.24 6.13 -21.29
CA LYS A 63 10.07 5.47 -20.69
C LYS A 63 9.95 5.80 -19.20
N ASN A 64 11.03 5.67 -18.45
CA ASN A 64 11.06 5.96 -17.01
C ASN A 64 10.72 7.44 -16.72
N VAL A 65 11.33 8.38 -17.45
CA VAL A 65 11.03 9.82 -17.26
C VAL A 65 9.59 10.15 -17.61
N ARG A 66 9.01 9.55 -18.65
CA ARG A 66 7.60 9.75 -19.00
C ARG A 66 6.66 9.24 -17.92
N GLU A 67 7.01 8.13 -17.27
CA GLU A 67 6.22 7.62 -16.16
C GLU A 67 6.25 8.55 -14.95
N LYS A 68 7.44 9.04 -14.58
CA LYS A 68 7.60 10.04 -13.51
C LYS A 68 6.91 11.36 -13.81
N LEU A 69 6.98 11.81 -15.07
CA LEU A 69 6.23 12.97 -15.54
C LEU A 69 4.72 12.77 -15.34
N ARG A 70 4.18 11.63 -15.79
CA ARG A 70 2.77 11.28 -15.62
C ARG A 70 2.36 11.27 -14.13
N MET A 71 3.18 10.68 -13.25
CA MET A 71 2.93 10.70 -11.81
C MET A 71 2.88 12.12 -11.25
N SER A 72 3.77 13.01 -11.70
CA SER A 72 3.76 14.43 -11.26
C SER A 72 2.54 15.18 -11.80
N GLU A 73 2.14 14.96 -13.04
CA GLU A 73 0.90 15.50 -13.60
C GLU A 73 -0.33 15.02 -12.82
N ASN A 74 -0.35 13.74 -12.43
CA ASN A 74 -1.41 13.17 -11.60
C ASN A 74 -1.45 13.83 -10.23
N GLY A 75 -0.31 13.95 -9.53
CA GLY A 75 -0.21 14.61 -8.23
C GLY A 75 -0.69 16.06 -8.28
N LYS A 76 -0.27 16.82 -9.30
CA LYS A 76 -0.73 18.18 -9.55
C LYS A 76 -2.24 18.28 -9.80
N ASN A 77 -2.84 17.28 -10.47
CA ASN A 77 -4.28 17.24 -10.67
C ASN A 77 -5.02 16.89 -9.38
N MET A 78 -4.52 15.90 -8.62
CA MET A 78 -5.11 15.47 -7.35
C MET A 78 -5.02 16.57 -6.28
N SER A 79 -3.98 17.43 -6.29
CA SER A 79 -3.82 18.53 -5.35
C SER A 79 -4.91 19.61 -5.47
N ARG A 80 -5.69 19.59 -6.54
CA ARG A 80 -6.85 20.49 -6.72
C ARG A 80 -8.09 20.04 -5.97
N PHE A 81 -8.12 18.80 -5.48
CA PHE A 81 -9.27 18.21 -4.81
C PHE A 81 -8.81 17.27 -3.68
N VAL A 82 -8.21 17.85 -2.66
CA VAL A 82 -7.62 17.13 -1.53
C VAL A 82 -8.65 16.96 -0.43
N GLN A 83 -8.81 15.74 0.08
CA GLN A 83 -9.62 15.52 1.27
C GLN A 83 -8.85 15.99 2.51
N VAL A 84 -9.47 16.83 3.32
CA VAL A 84 -8.91 17.31 4.59
C VAL A 84 -9.24 16.27 5.68
N PRO A 85 -8.27 15.46 6.15
CA PRO A 85 -8.57 14.38 7.08
C PRO A 85 -8.70 14.90 8.51
N GLN A 86 -9.56 14.25 9.29
CA GLN A 86 -9.55 14.36 10.74
C GLN A 86 -8.69 13.23 11.33
N ALA A 87 -7.40 13.49 11.51
CA ALA A 87 -6.48 12.49 12.03
C ALA A 87 -6.85 12.07 13.46
N ALA A 88 -6.97 10.77 13.69
CA ALA A 88 -7.28 10.18 14.98
C ALA A 88 -6.03 9.57 15.65
N GLY A 89 -5.12 9.02 14.85
CA GLY A 89 -3.89 8.42 15.35
C GLY A 89 -3.05 7.80 14.25
N LYS A 90 -1.82 7.40 14.61
CA LYS A 90 -0.98 6.60 13.72
C LYS A 90 -0.07 5.67 14.53
N ARG A 91 0.26 4.51 13.96
CA ARG A 91 1.12 3.52 14.58
C ARG A 91 2.07 2.92 13.56
N ARG A 92 3.35 2.82 13.92
CA ARG A 92 4.36 2.14 13.11
C ARG A 92 4.33 0.63 13.31
N LEU A 93 4.36 -0.14 12.23
CA LEU A 93 4.35 -1.60 12.20
C LEU A 93 5.40 -2.11 11.22
N SER A 94 5.75 -3.41 11.30
CA SER A 94 6.55 -4.10 10.29
C SER A 94 5.74 -4.27 8.99
N LEU A 95 6.39 -4.11 7.84
CA LEU A 95 5.74 -4.33 6.55
C LEU A 95 5.28 -5.79 6.35
N ASP A 96 6.00 -6.76 6.90
CA ASP A 96 5.76 -8.18 6.64
C ASP A 96 4.43 -8.69 7.18
N ASP A 97 3.93 -8.11 8.28
CA ASP A 97 2.78 -8.63 9.00
C ASP A 97 1.77 -7.55 9.48
N PHE A 98 1.93 -6.29 9.04
CA PHE A 98 1.08 -5.20 9.50
C PHE A 98 -0.42 -5.49 9.29
N TYR A 99 -0.79 -6.18 8.21
CA TYR A 99 -2.17 -6.54 7.90
C TYR A 99 -2.81 -7.44 8.97
N LEU A 100 -2.02 -8.24 9.69
CA LEU A 100 -2.51 -9.05 10.82
C LEU A 100 -2.87 -8.19 12.05
N SER A 101 -2.35 -6.97 12.12
CA SER A 101 -2.64 -6.01 13.19
C SER A 101 -3.80 -5.06 12.85
N TYR A 102 -4.37 -5.21 11.66
CA TYR A 102 -5.52 -4.44 11.17
C TYR A 102 -6.86 -4.96 11.73
N SER A 103 -6.85 -5.92 12.59
CA SER A 103 -8.07 -6.46 13.18
C SER A 103 -8.74 -5.40 14.06
N LEU A 104 -9.64 -4.68 13.48
CA LEU A 104 -10.67 -3.93 14.12
C LEU A 104 -11.72 -4.97 14.58
N GLU A 105 -11.52 -5.53 15.77
CA GLU A 105 -12.42 -6.46 16.46
C GLU A 105 -12.72 -7.80 15.76
N ASP A 106 -12.84 -7.85 14.42
CA ASP A 106 -13.03 -9.08 13.68
C ASP A 106 -11.70 -9.64 13.13
N ARG A 107 -11.51 -10.96 13.25
CA ARG A 107 -10.32 -11.69 12.76
C ARG A 107 -10.38 -11.96 11.26
N SER A 108 -10.96 -11.06 10.49
CA SER A 108 -11.19 -11.21 9.05
C SER A 108 -9.91 -11.23 8.22
N TRP A 109 -8.87 -10.52 8.68
CA TRP A 109 -7.57 -10.54 8.01
C TRP A 109 -6.73 -11.73 8.45
N ARG A 110 -6.27 -12.48 7.47
CA ARG A 110 -5.42 -13.66 7.68
C ARG A 110 -4.39 -13.78 6.55
N GLN A 111 -3.44 -14.66 6.74
CA GLN A 111 -2.48 -14.97 5.69
C GLN A 111 -3.16 -15.78 4.58
N LEU A 112 -2.92 -15.39 3.32
CA LEU A 112 -3.38 -16.11 2.15
C LEU A 112 -2.78 -17.51 2.12
N PRO A 113 -3.58 -18.58 2.00
CA PRO A 113 -3.08 -19.94 1.90
C PRO A 113 -2.21 -20.15 0.65
N ASN A 114 -1.10 -20.86 0.80
CA ASN A 114 -0.18 -21.15 -0.33
C ASN A 114 -0.85 -21.89 -1.50
N VAL A 115 -1.99 -22.54 -1.28
CA VAL A 115 -2.74 -23.21 -2.35
C VAL A 115 -3.37 -22.20 -3.32
N LEU A 116 -3.64 -20.98 -2.87
CA LEU A 116 -4.20 -19.90 -3.68
C LEU A 116 -3.13 -19.02 -4.30
N ASP A 117 -1.93 -18.98 -3.71
CA ASP A 117 -0.80 -18.19 -4.21
C ASP A 117 0.53 -18.86 -3.87
N HIS A 118 1.26 -19.28 -4.89
CA HIS A 118 2.56 -19.94 -4.77
C HIS A 118 3.74 -18.98 -4.76
N ASP A 119 3.51 -17.67 -4.97
CA ASP A 119 4.56 -16.66 -4.91
C ASP A 119 5.00 -16.42 -3.46
N ASN A 120 6.26 -16.74 -3.15
CA ASN A 120 6.88 -16.53 -1.85
C ASN A 120 7.83 -15.31 -1.82
N ARG A 121 7.93 -14.55 -2.90
CA ARG A 121 8.85 -13.40 -3.02
C ARG A 121 8.39 -12.17 -2.22
N HIS A 122 7.07 -12.05 -2.00
CA HIS A 122 6.45 -10.88 -1.39
C HIS A 122 5.56 -11.30 -0.20
N SER A 123 6.18 -11.56 0.95
CA SER A 123 5.45 -11.98 2.17
C SER A 123 4.39 -10.96 2.60
N TYR A 124 4.68 -9.67 2.47
CA TYR A 124 3.76 -8.59 2.79
C TYR A 124 2.50 -8.57 1.90
N ALA A 125 2.56 -9.10 0.68
CA ALA A 125 1.44 -9.12 -0.25
C ALA A 125 0.41 -10.25 0.03
N LYS A 126 0.60 -11.04 1.08
CA LYS A 126 -0.22 -12.23 1.39
C LYS A 126 -1.35 -11.97 2.38
N GLY A 127 -1.79 -10.73 2.52
CA GLY A 127 -2.99 -10.41 3.30
C GLY A 127 -4.26 -10.83 2.57
N LEU A 128 -5.11 -11.62 3.26
CA LEU A 128 -6.42 -12.02 2.79
C LEU A 128 -7.49 -11.48 3.73
N TYR A 129 -8.42 -10.70 3.20
CA TYR A 129 -9.66 -10.35 3.87
C TYR A 129 -10.77 -11.32 3.48
N ALA A 130 -11.33 -12.03 4.45
CA ALA A 130 -12.37 -13.02 4.22
C ALA A 130 -13.42 -12.95 5.33
N PRO A 131 -14.36 -12.01 5.25
CA PRO A 131 -15.43 -11.84 6.23
C PRO A 131 -16.40 -13.03 6.18
N GLU A 132 -16.94 -13.41 7.34
CA GLU A 132 -17.86 -14.56 7.47
C GLU A 132 -19.21 -14.34 6.75
N TRP A 133 -19.58 -13.08 6.51
CA TRP A 133 -20.85 -12.71 5.88
C TRP A 133 -20.85 -12.82 4.34
N ASN A 134 -19.69 -13.11 3.72
CA ASN A 134 -19.58 -13.12 2.26
C ASN A 134 -18.99 -14.44 1.73
N ASP A 135 -19.72 -15.08 0.83
CA ASP A 135 -19.29 -16.30 0.15
C ASP A 135 -18.32 -16.01 -1.02
N VAL A 136 -18.06 -14.74 -1.33
CA VAL A 136 -17.11 -14.31 -2.35
C VAL A 136 -15.87 -13.73 -1.68
N ILE A 137 -14.72 -14.25 -2.02
CA ILE A 137 -13.43 -13.76 -1.53
C ILE A 137 -12.63 -13.16 -2.68
N TYR A 138 -12.14 -11.94 -2.49
CA TYR A 138 -11.17 -11.30 -3.35
C TYR A 138 -9.79 -11.37 -2.70
N PHE A 139 -8.77 -11.64 -3.48
CA PHE A 139 -7.39 -11.73 -3.01
C PHE A 139 -6.39 -11.39 -4.12
N SER A 140 -5.16 -11.07 -3.74
CA SER A 140 -4.07 -10.81 -4.68
C SER A 140 -3.23 -12.06 -4.87
N ALA A 141 -3.02 -12.48 -6.10
CA ALA A 141 -2.16 -13.62 -6.44
C ALA A 141 -1.48 -13.40 -7.79
N GLU A 142 -0.45 -14.21 -8.10
CA GLU A 142 0.22 -14.16 -9.39
C GLU A 142 -0.77 -14.50 -10.52
N GLY A 143 -0.97 -13.53 -11.40
CA GLY A 143 -1.85 -13.63 -12.55
C GLY A 143 -1.15 -14.11 -13.83
N PRO A 144 -1.87 -14.14 -14.96
CA PRO A 144 -1.34 -14.65 -16.23
C PRO A 144 -0.13 -13.85 -16.77
N SER A 145 -0.01 -12.58 -16.41
CA SER A 145 1.08 -11.69 -16.84
C SER A 145 2.33 -11.78 -15.96
N GLY A 146 2.27 -12.53 -14.86
CA GLY A 146 3.35 -12.64 -13.87
C GLY A 146 3.38 -11.47 -12.88
N THR A 147 2.42 -10.56 -12.97
CA THR A 147 2.09 -9.53 -11.97
C THR A 147 1.12 -10.11 -10.93
N ARG A 148 0.97 -9.42 -9.82
CA ARG A 148 -0.03 -9.77 -8.81
C ARG A 148 -1.34 -9.09 -9.16
N ASP A 149 -2.31 -9.90 -9.54
CA ASP A 149 -3.63 -9.45 -9.98
C ASP A 149 -4.69 -9.71 -8.91
N ILE A 150 -5.81 -9.01 -8.97
CA ILE A 150 -6.97 -9.30 -8.12
C ILE A 150 -7.71 -10.51 -8.68
N MET A 151 -7.74 -11.55 -7.87
CA MET A 151 -8.45 -12.80 -8.12
C MET A 151 -9.70 -12.89 -7.26
N MET A 152 -10.69 -13.63 -7.73
CA MET A 152 -11.93 -13.92 -7.02
C MET A 152 -12.15 -15.43 -6.93
N THR A 153 -12.64 -15.91 -5.79
CA THR A 153 -13.18 -17.26 -5.61
C THR A 153 -14.50 -17.20 -4.86
N MET A 154 -15.35 -18.18 -5.08
CA MET A 154 -16.67 -18.29 -4.45
C MET A 154 -16.79 -19.60 -3.69
N LEU A 155 -17.50 -19.55 -2.56
CA LEU A 155 -17.87 -20.74 -1.83
C LEU A 155 -19.13 -21.35 -2.47
N ASP A 156 -19.02 -22.60 -2.97
CA ASP A 156 -20.12 -23.38 -3.52
C ASP A 156 -20.35 -24.59 -2.60
N ASP A 157 -21.44 -24.56 -1.84
CA ASP A 157 -21.71 -25.45 -0.71
C ASP A 157 -20.59 -25.42 0.35
N THR A 158 -19.59 -26.29 0.19
CA THR A 158 -18.45 -26.45 1.12
C THR A 158 -17.09 -26.33 0.44
N LEU A 159 -17.08 -26.08 -0.88
CA LEU A 159 -15.85 -26.03 -1.69
C LEU A 159 -15.69 -24.65 -2.33
N TRP A 160 -14.47 -24.14 -2.28
CA TRP A 160 -14.12 -22.93 -3.02
C TRP A 160 -13.93 -23.27 -4.51
N THR A 161 -14.51 -22.45 -5.37
CA THR A 161 -14.33 -22.53 -6.83
C THR A 161 -12.88 -22.23 -7.21
N ALA A 162 -12.49 -22.62 -8.42
CA ALA A 162 -11.18 -22.20 -8.95
C ALA A 162 -11.11 -20.67 -9.04
N PRO A 163 -9.98 -20.03 -8.64
CA PRO A 163 -9.81 -18.60 -8.73
C PRO A 163 -9.98 -18.08 -10.16
N VAL A 164 -10.63 -16.91 -10.29
CA VAL A 164 -10.87 -16.22 -11.55
C VAL A 164 -10.29 -14.81 -11.47
N LEU A 165 -9.59 -14.38 -12.53
CA LEU A 165 -9.07 -13.02 -12.65
C LEU A 165 -10.22 -12.00 -12.73
N VAL A 166 -10.13 -10.92 -11.95
CA VAL A 166 -11.03 -9.77 -12.02
C VAL A 166 -10.37 -8.70 -12.88
N ALA A 167 -10.53 -8.85 -14.21
CA ALA A 167 -9.80 -8.06 -15.19
C ALA A 167 -10.09 -6.54 -15.14
N GLU A 168 -11.27 -6.14 -14.64
CA GLU A 168 -11.63 -4.72 -14.48
C GLU A 168 -10.86 -4.02 -13.35
N LEU A 169 -10.28 -4.78 -12.42
CA LEU A 169 -9.54 -4.29 -11.28
C LEU A 169 -8.03 -4.48 -11.40
N SER A 170 -7.56 -5.14 -12.45
CA SER A 170 -6.17 -5.55 -12.62
C SER A 170 -5.52 -4.87 -13.81
N ASP A 171 -4.29 -4.38 -13.64
CA ASP A 171 -3.43 -3.88 -14.71
C ASP A 171 -2.38 -4.97 -15.05
N PRO A 172 -2.37 -5.52 -16.28
CA PRO A 172 -1.44 -6.60 -16.64
C PRO A 172 0.04 -6.18 -16.61
N ALA A 173 0.35 -4.91 -16.38
CA ALA A 173 1.71 -4.39 -16.30
C ALA A 173 2.16 -4.03 -14.87
N ALA A 174 1.30 -4.18 -13.88
CA ALA A 174 1.54 -3.76 -12.50
C ALA A 174 0.95 -4.73 -11.48
N ASP A 175 1.26 -4.52 -10.22
CA ASP A 175 0.74 -5.33 -9.12
C ASP A 175 -0.45 -4.65 -8.44
N GLU A 176 -1.49 -5.42 -8.11
CA GLU A 176 -2.60 -5.05 -7.26
C GLU A 176 -2.58 -5.85 -5.95
N LEU A 177 -2.75 -5.16 -4.82
CA LEU A 177 -2.63 -5.73 -3.48
C LEU A 177 -3.82 -5.39 -2.59
N TYR A 178 -4.08 -6.24 -1.60
CA TYR A 178 -5.01 -6.02 -0.49
C TYR A 178 -6.43 -5.61 -0.91
N PRO A 179 -7.09 -6.38 -1.80
CA PRO A 179 -8.49 -6.12 -2.08
C PRO A 179 -9.35 -6.30 -0.83
N MET A 180 -10.20 -5.31 -0.54
CA MET A 180 -11.10 -5.31 0.59
C MET A 180 -12.47 -4.80 0.17
N LEU A 181 -13.53 -5.55 0.50
CA LEU A 181 -14.91 -5.12 0.29
C LEU A 181 -15.35 -4.20 1.43
N SER A 182 -16.15 -3.17 1.09
CA SER A 182 -16.95 -2.44 2.07
C SER A 182 -17.97 -3.37 2.77
N ALA A 183 -18.44 -2.97 3.94
CA ALA A 183 -19.41 -3.75 4.71
C ALA A 183 -20.71 -4.08 3.95
N ASP A 184 -21.12 -3.23 3.01
CA ASP A 184 -22.28 -3.45 2.14
C ASP A 184 -21.99 -4.27 0.88
N GLY A 185 -20.72 -4.66 0.66
CA GLY A 185 -20.26 -5.42 -0.50
C GLY A 185 -20.31 -4.69 -1.83
N LYS A 186 -20.56 -3.38 -1.85
CA LYS A 186 -20.77 -2.61 -3.09
C LYS A 186 -19.55 -1.83 -3.55
N THR A 187 -18.57 -1.65 -2.68
CA THR A 187 -17.31 -0.99 -2.99
C THR A 187 -16.16 -1.94 -2.70
N ILE A 188 -15.18 -1.99 -3.59
CA ILE A 188 -13.92 -2.68 -3.35
C ILE A 188 -12.80 -1.66 -3.32
N PHE A 189 -11.94 -1.77 -2.32
CA PHE A 189 -10.72 -0.98 -2.15
C PHE A 189 -9.52 -1.87 -2.40
N PHE A 190 -8.47 -1.33 -2.97
CA PHE A 190 -7.21 -2.06 -3.20
C PHE A 190 -6.05 -1.09 -3.47
N ALA A 191 -4.82 -1.58 -3.40
CA ALA A 191 -3.63 -0.85 -3.81
C ALA A 191 -3.18 -1.30 -5.20
N SER A 192 -2.75 -0.38 -6.07
CA SER A 192 -2.18 -0.70 -7.38
C SER A 192 -0.93 0.13 -7.65
N ALA A 193 0.07 -0.49 -8.29
CA ALA A 193 1.30 0.16 -8.73
C ALA A 193 1.22 0.70 -10.18
N GLY A 194 0.12 0.51 -10.89
CA GLY A 194 0.01 0.77 -12.33
C GLY A 194 -0.93 1.86 -12.77
N LEU A 195 -2.09 1.95 -12.19
CA LEU A 195 -3.20 2.81 -12.62
C LEU A 195 -2.86 4.32 -12.60
N TYR A 196 -3.85 5.18 -12.42
CA TYR A 196 -3.64 6.63 -12.31
C TYR A 196 -3.06 6.99 -10.94
N GLY A 197 -1.74 6.77 -10.75
CA GLY A 197 -1.03 6.87 -9.47
C GLY A 197 -0.10 8.08 -9.36
N VAL A 198 0.35 8.33 -8.15
CA VAL A 198 1.31 9.37 -7.75
C VAL A 198 2.59 8.76 -7.20
N GLY A 199 2.50 7.59 -6.58
CA GLY A 199 3.60 6.90 -5.93
C GLY A 199 3.94 5.54 -6.54
N GLY A 200 4.43 4.64 -5.70
CA GLY A 200 4.62 3.24 -6.06
C GLY A 200 3.28 2.52 -6.06
N TYR A 201 2.78 2.15 -4.89
CA TYR A 201 1.39 1.71 -4.73
C TYR A 201 0.53 2.87 -4.26
N ASP A 202 -0.61 3.06 -4.91
CA ASP A 202 -1.64 4.03 -4.54
C ASP A 202 -2.94 3.32 -4.21
N LEU A 203 -3.80 3.94 -3.40
CA LEU A 203 -5.09 3.40 -3.02
C LEU A 203 -6.18 3.76 -4.02
N TYR A 204 -6.93 2.75 -4.42
CA TYR A 204 -8.04 2.84 -5.36
C TYR A 204 -9.32 2.29 -4.76
N LYS A 205 -10.45 2.75 -5.30
CA LYS A 205 -11.77 2.18 -5.08
C LYS A 205 -12.49 1.94 -6.39
N SER A 206 -13.34 0.92 -6.40
CA SER A 206 -14.26 0.63 -7.49
C SER A 206 -15.63 0.27 -6.93
N VAL A 207 -16.69 0.60 -7.64
CA VAL A 207 -18.08 0.37 -7.22
C VAL A 207 -18.69 -0.71 -8.10
N TRP A 208 -19.48 -1.61 -7.51
CA TRP A 208 -20.19 -2.63 -8.25
C TRP A 208 -21.34 -2.03 -9.06
N ASP A 209 -21.31 -2.23 -10.38
CA ASP A 209 -22.39 -1.83 -11.28
C ASP A 209 -23.38 -3.00 -11.43
N GLU A 210 -24.47 -2.93 -10.69
CA GLU A 210 -25.52 -3.97 -10.73
C GLU A 210 -26.14 -4.17 -12.11
N SER A 211 -26.20 -3.11 -12.92
CA SER A 211 -26.77 -3.17 -14.26
C SER A 211 -25.88 -3.92 -15.25
N ARG A 212 -24.56 -3.84 -15.07
CA ARG A 212 -23.55 -4.49 -15.91
C ARG A 212 -22.94 -5.74 -15.30
N GLN A 213 -23.26 -6.02 -14.03
CA GLN A 213 -22.74 -7.14 -13.25
C GLN A 213 -21.18 -7.17 -13.28
N ARG A 214 -20.56 -6.02 -13.06
CA ARG A 214 -19.11 -5.87 -13.02
C ARG A 214 -18.68 -4.66 -12.19
N TRP A 215 -17.42 -4.63 -11.85
CA TRP A 215 -16.79 -3.48 -11.21
C TRP A 215 -16.66 -2.31 -12.22
N THR A 216 -16.84 -1.09 -11.73
CA THR A 216 -16.53 0.13 -12.49
C THR A 216 -15.03 0.29 -12.67
N SER A 217 -14.59 1.21 -13.54
CA SER A 217 -13.17 1.56 -13.61
C SER A 217 -12.68 2.08 -12.27
N PRO A 218 -11.52 1.60 -11.79
CA PRO A 218 -10.93 2.06 -10.54
C PRO A 218 -10.69 3.57 -10.52
N GLN A 219 -10.93 4.18 -9.37
CA GLN A 219 -10.68 5.59 -9.10
C GLN A 219 -9.65 5.72 -7.98
N ASN A 220 -8.57 6.48 -8.22
CA ASN A 220 -7.62 6.80 -7.17
C ASN A 220 -8.31 7.58 -6.04
N MET A 221 -8.03 7.23 -4.81
CA MET A 221 -8.66 7.87 -3.64
C MET A 221 -8.10 9.27 -3.36
N GLY A 222 -6.99 9.65 -3.99
CA GLY A 222 -6.36 10.97 -3.84
C GLY A 222 -5.70 11.18 -2.48
N PHE A 223 -5.28 12.43 -2.24
CA PHE A 223 -4.69 12.79 -0.95
C PHE A 223 -5.75 12.87 0.15
N PRO A 224 -5.46 12.36 1.36
CA PRO A 224 -4.16 11.87 1.86
C PRO A 224 -3.94 10.37 1.67
N TYR A 225 -4.87 9.63 1.08
CA TYR A 225 -4.80 8.16 0.97
C TYR A 225 -3.69 7.70 0.04
N SER A 226 -3.48 8.42 -1.06
CA SER A 226 -2.36 8.23 -1.97
C SER A 226 -1.24 9.24 -1.69
N SER A 227 0.02 8.89 -2.02
CA SER A 227 1.19 9.74 -1.80
C SER A 227 2.32 9.37 -2.77
N PRO A 228 3.42 10.16 -2.84
CA PRO A 228 4.62 9.76 -3.59
C PRO A 228 5.36 8.52 -3.07
N ALA A 229 4.86 7.86 -2.03
CA ALA A 229 5.40 6.64 -1.43
C ALA A 229 4.54 5.42 -1.82
N ASP A 230 4.61 4.33 -1.04
CA ASP A 230 3.73 3.18 -1.20
C ASP A 230 2.60 3.27 -0.17
N ASP A 231 1.38 3.21 -0.64
CA ASP A 231 0.16 3.28 0.16
C ASP A 231 -0.63 1.97 0.01
N PHE A 232 -0.97 1.36 1.15
CA PHE A 232 -1.54 0.02 1.21
C PHE A 232 -2.83 -0.01 2.01
N LEU A 233 -3.60 -1.04 1.79
CA LEU A 233 -4.67 -1.57 2.63
C LEU A 233 -5.53 -0.47 3.29
N TYR A 234 -6.58 -0.07 2.60
CA TYR A 234 -7.64 0.76 3.16
C TYR A 234 -8.70 -0.12 3.82
N ALA A 235 -9.13 0.24 5.01
CA ALA A 235 -10.18 -0.44 5.73
C ALA A 235 -11.06 0.57 6.48
N GLU A 236 -12.35 0.30 6.54
CA GLU A 236 -13.30 1.03 7.39
C GLU A 236 -13.56 0.22 8.67
N SER A 237 -13.71 0.91 9.81
CA SER A 237 -14.09 0.25 11.06
C SER A 237 -15.53 -0.25 10.99
N GLU A 238 -15.85 -1.32 11.74
CA GLU A 238 -17.18 -1.92 11.73
C GLU A 238 -18.29 -0.96 12.21
N ASP A 239 -17.95 -0.09 13.16
CA ASP A 239 -18.84 0.97 13.66
C ASP A 239 -19.01 2.13 12.66
N GLY A 240 -18.17 2.17 11.59
CA GLY A 240 -18.16 3.24 10.59
C GLY A 240 -17.57 4.55 11.08
N ASP A 241 -16.92 4.58 12.24
CA ASP A 241 -16.39 5.80 12.84
C ASP A 241 -15.00 6.18 12.29
N TYR A 242 -14.22 5.20 11.80
CA TYR A 242 -12.85 5.38 11.36
C TYR A 242 -12.56 4.71 10.03
N ALA A 243 -11.65 5.31 9.28
CA ALA A 243 -10.95 4.66 8.17
C ALA A 243 -9.48 4.49 8.52
N LEU A 244 -8.91 3.35 8.15
CA LEU A 244 -7.50 3.02 8.33
C LEU A 244 -6.85 2.83 6.97
N PHE A 245 -5.61 3.25 6.85
CA PHE A 245 -4.74 2.88 5.73
C PHE A 245 -3.28 2.82 6.18
N ALA A 246 -2.45 2.09 5.44
CA ALA A 246 -1.04 1.97 5.72
C ALA A 246 -0.20 2.67 4.66
N SER A 247 0.95 3.24 5.06
CA SER A 247 1.89 3.87 4.14
C SER A 247 3.31 3.83 4.67
N ASN A 248 4.29 3.76 3.76
CA ASN A 248 5.71 3.88 4.12
C ASN A 248 6.26 5.32 3.95
N ARG A 249 5.40 6.34 3.73
CA ARG A 249 5.78 7.74 3.46
C ARG A 249 6.65 8.39 4.52
N GLU A 250 6.59 7.92 5.77
CA GLU A 250 7.37 8.43 6.90
C GLU A 250 8.44 7.43 7.40
N CYS A 251 8.63 6.32 6.73
CA CYS A 251 9.51 5.27 7.21
C CYS A 251 10.30 4.60 6.07
N GLY A 252 11.21 3.70 6.44
CA GLY A 252 11.98 2.92 5.47
C GLY A 252 11.17 1.75 4.91
N LYS A 253 11.77 1.03 3.97
CA LYS A 253 11.13 -0.04 3.19
C LYS A 253 10.59 -1.22 4.01
N ASP A 254 11.09 -1.43 5.23
CA ASP A 254 10.74 -2.60 6.06
C ASP A 254 9.61 -2.30 7.05
N SER A 255 9.02 -1.12 6.99
CA SER A 255 7.97 -0.71 7.92
C SER A 255 6.95 0.21 7.27
N VAL A 256 5.78 0.27 7.87
CA VAL A 256 4.68 1.14 7.49
C VAL A 256 4.13 1.86 8.72
N TYR A 257 3.57 3.04 8.53
CA TYR A 257 2.62 3.61 9.46
C TYR A 257 1.21 3.22 9.06
N VAL A 258 0.43 2.77 10.02
CA VAL A 258 -1.03 2.67 9.90
C VAL A 258 -1.62 3.94 10.46
N TYR A 259 -2.35 4.64 9.63
CA TYR A 259 -3.04 5.90 9.93
C TYR A 259 -4.49 5.60 10.22
N ALA A 260 -5.03 6.24 11.25
CA ALA A 260 -6.45 6.25 11.56
C ALA A 260 -6.99 7.66 11.36
N ILE A 261 -8.03 7.79 10.56
CA ILE A 261 -8.75 9.04 10.35
C ILE A 261 -10.24 8.83 10.65
N ARG A 262 -10.93 9.86 11.12
CA ARG A 262 -12.37 9.78 11.29
C ARG A 262 -13.04 9.62 9.93
N TYR A 263 -13.95 8.68 9.87
CA TYR A 263 -14.76 8.50 8.68
C TYR A 263 -15.79 9.64 8.60
N GLU A 264 -15.92 10.22 7.43
CA GLU A 264 -16.90 11.25 7.12
C GLU A 264 -17.63 10.86 5.84
N GLU A 265 -18.95 10.70 5.93
CA GLU A 265 -19.78 10.40 4.75
C GLU A 265 -19.66 11.50 3.67
N TYR A 266 -19.46 12.75 4.10
CA TYR A 266 -19.31 13.92 3.24
C TYR A 266 -18.02 14.66 3.60
N PRO A 267 -16.84 14.13 3.21
CA PRO A 267 -15.57 14.72 3.58
C PRO A 267 -15.38 16.10 2.93
N VAL A 268 -14.72 16.99 3.67
CA VAL A 268 -14.36 18.33 3.16
C VAL A 268 -13.21 18.17 2.18
N HIS A 269 -13.38 18.75 0.99
CA HIS A 269 -12.32 18.84 -0.01
C HIS A 269 -11.93 20.27 -0.26
N ALA A 270 -10.62 20.51 -0.44
CA ALA A 270 -10.07 21.81 -0.76
C ALA A 270 -8.92 21.68 -1.78
N PRO A 271 -8.72 22.70 -2.63
CA PRO A 271 -7.49 22.76 -3.42
C PRO A 271 -6.31 23.07 -2.49
N MET A 272 -5.23 22.30 -2.64
CA MET A 272 -4.01 22.46 -1.85
C MET A 272 -2.81 22.35 -2.79
N THR A 273 -2.40 23.51 -3.31
CA THR A 273 -1.35 23.61 -4.34
C THR A 273 0.01 24.03 -3.78
N ASP A 274 0.07 24.49 -2.52
CA ASP A 274 1.34 24.72 -1.83
C ASP A 274 1.95 23.38 -1.43
N PRO A 275 3.17 23.03 -1.87
CA PRO A 275 3.79 21.76 -1.59
C PRO A 275 3.99 21.47 -0.11
N LEU A 276 4.28 22.49 0.71
CA LEU A 276 4.50 22.33 2.14
C LEU A 276 3.20 22.05 2.88
N GLU A 277 2.12 22.76 2.54
CA GLU A 277 0.79 22.52 3.11
C GLU A 277 0.29 21.11 2.74
N LEU A 278 0.48 20.69 1.49
CA LEU A 278 0.08 19.37 1.03
C LEU A 278 0.90 18.26 1.70
N GLN A 279 2.21 18.47 1.85
CA GLN A 279 3.08 17.53 2.57
C GLN A 279 2.67 17.40 4.03
N GLU A 280 2.40 18.51 4.72
CA GLU A 280 1.97 18.52 6.11
C GLU A 280 0.63 17.79 6.30
N LEU A 281 -0.35 18.05 5.42
CA LEU A 281 -1.63 17.34 5.42
C LEU A 281 -1.43 15.83 5.21
N ALA A 282 -0.56 15.45 4.28
CA ALA A 282 -0.29 14.05 3.95
C ALA A 282 0.36 13.27 5.10
N LEU A 283 0.99 13.93 6.07
CA LEU A 283 1.51 13.27 7.28
C LEU A 283 0.41 12.78 8.22
N VAL A 284 -0.83 13.26 8.05
CA VAL A 284 -2.00 12.84 8.85
C VAL A 284 -1.67 12.81 10.35
N ASN A 285 -1.04 13.87 10.83
CA ASN A 285 -0.68 13.97 12.23
C ASN A 285 -1.93 14.22 13.08
N PRO A 286 -2.18 13.42 14.12
CA PRO A 286 -3.25 13.72 15.05
C PRO A 286 -2.98 15.07 15.74
N PRO A 287 -4.04 15.85 16.08
CA PRO A 287 -3.86 17.08 16.79
C PRO A 287 -3.10 16.84 18.09
N VAL A 288 -2.11 17.68 18.38
CA VAL A 288 -1.43 17.68 19.68
C VAL A 288 -2.47 18.09 20.71
N VAL A 289 -3.02 17.13 21.43
CA VAL A 289 -3.76 17.43 22.65
C VAL A 289 -2.71 17.90 23.64
N GLU A 290 -2.61 19.21 23.89
CA GLU A 290 -1.95 19.68 25.09
C GLU A 290 -2.73 19.08 26.26
N MET A 291 -2.22 17.94 26.76
CA MET A 291 -2.64 17.48 28.07
C MET A 291 -2.17 18.59 29.01
N GLU A 292 -3.12 19.40 29.52
CA GLU A 292 -2.89 20.13 30.76
C GLU A 292 -2.24 19.08 31.68
N GLU A 293 -1.05 19.39 32.23
CA GLU A 293 -0.43 18.57 33.25
C GLU A 293 -1.40 18.48 34.42
N GLU A 294 -2.41 17.62 34.29
CA GLU A 294 -3.00 17.01 35.46
C GLU A 294 -1.82 16.31 36.11
N THR A 295 -1.36 16.88 37.23
CA THR A 295 -0.38 16.30 38.11
C THR A 295 -0.63 14.80 38.11
N VAL A 296 0.38 14.04 37.67
CA VAL A 296 0.39 12.58 37.72
C VAL A 296 0.17 12.23 39.20
N ALA A 297 -1.09 12.22 39.58
CA ALA A 297 -1.52 11.51 40.76
C ALA A 297 -1.14 10.06 40.46
N ASP A 298 -0.26 9.48 41.24
CA ASP A 298 0.20 8.11 41.22
C ASP A 298 -0.86 7.24 40.52
N ILE A 299 -0.61 6.86 39.25
CA ILE A 299 -1.43 5.84 38.58
C ILE A 299 -1.17 4.61 39.48
N PRO A 300 -2.16 4.15 40.25
CA PRO A 300 -1.95 2.98 41.06
C PRO A 300 -1.53 1.88 40.10
N ASP A 301 -0.48 1.18 40.47
CA ASP A 301 0.08 0.02 39.79
C ASP A 301 -1.10 -0.89 39.41
N ASN A 302 -1.68 -0.63 38.23
CA ASN A 302 -3.01 -1.13 37.91
C ASN A 302 -2.82 -2.59 37.49
N ASP A 303 -3.28 -3.49 38.35
CA ASP A 303 -3.35 -4.95 38.12
C ASP A 303 -3.77 -5.31 36.69
N LEU A 304 -4.55 -4.44 36.05
CA LEU A 304 -4.92 -4.51 34.62
C LEU A 304 -3.76 -4.28 33.65
N THR A 305 -2.89 -3.31 33.90
CA THR A 305 -1.72 -3.04 33.04
C THR A 305 -0.73 -4.19 33.12
N ILE A 306 -0.48 -4.71 34.32
CA ILE A 306 0.39 -5.88 34.52
C ILE A 306 -0.20 -7.12 33.84
N LYS A 307 -1.50 -7.35 33.97
CA LYS A 307 -2.21 -8.43 33.30
C LYS A 307 -2.20 -8.28 31.78
N TYR A 308 -2.35 -7.06 31.26
CA TYR A 308 -2.26 -6.78 29.82
C TYR A 308 -0.87 -7.09 29.28
N MET A 309 0.20 -6.59 29.95
CA MET A 309 1.58 -6.86 29.54
C MET A 309 1.91 -8.36 29.59
N ALA A 310 1.47 -9.06 30.61
CA ALA A 310 1.64 -10.52 30.73
C ALA A 310 0.90 -11.26 29.59
N LYS A 311 -0.30 -10.81 29.21
CA LYS A 311 -1.04 -11.38 28.07
C LYS A 311 -0.39 -11.10 26.72
N MET A 312 0.20 -9.92 26.54
CA MET A 312 0.96 -9.60 25.34
C MET A 312 2.21 -10.46 25.19
N ASP A 313 2.92 -10.74 26.30
CA ASP A 313 4.06 -11.67 26.28
C ASP A 313 3.62 -13.11 25.96
N GLU A 314 2.49 -13.56 26.52
CA GLU A 314 1.90 -14.88 26.20
C GLU A 314 1.52 -14.99 24.71
N VAL A 315 0.93 -13.96 24.13
CA VAL A 315 0.62 -13.87 22.70
C VAL A 315 1.88 -13.93 21.84
N ARG A 316 2.96 -13.24 22.26
CA ARG A 316 4.24 -13.29 21.55
C ARG A 316 4.82 -14.70 21.54
N VAL A 317 4.86 -15.37 22.68
CA VAL A 317 5.36 -16.76 22.80
C VAL A 317 4.53 -17.72 21.97
N LEU A 318 3.19 -17.56 21.93
CA LEU A 318 2.32 -18.38 21.10
C LEU A 318 2.55 -18.16 19.61
N ARG A 319 2.77 -16.91 19.17
CA ARG A 319 3.12 -16.58 17.77
C ARG A 319 4.43 -17.24 17.35
N ASP A 320 5.47 -17.14 18.18
CA ASP A 320 6.76 -17.76 17.90
C ASP A 320 6.64 -19.29 17.81
N SER A 321 5.81 -19.88 18.68
CA SER A 321 5.50 -21.31 18.65
C SER A 321 4.75 -21.73 17.38
N ILE A 322 3.76 -20.93 16.96
CA ILE A 322 3.00 -21.19 15.72
C ILE A 322 3.94 -21.08 14.51
N ALA A 323 4.78 -20.03 14.43
CA ALA A 323 5.74 -19.85 13.34
C ALA A 323 6.72 -21.03 13.24
N SER A 324 7.26 -21.47 14.39
CA SER A 324 8.14 -22.64 14.46
C SER A 324 7.45 -23.94 14.02
N THR A 325 6.21 -24.14 14.46
CA THR A 325 5.44 -25.35 14.11
C THR A 325 5.04 -25.34 12.64
N SER A 326 4.67 -24.20 12.10
CA SER A 326 4.37 -24.02 10.67
C SER A 326 5.59 -24.32 9.80
N SER A 327 6.75 -23.79 10.17
CA SER A 327 8.01 -24.07 9.47
C SER A 327 8.39 -25.56 9.51
N ALA A 328 8.19 -26.22 10.65
CA ALA A 328 8.43 -27.65 10.79
C ALA A 328 7.44 -28.49 9.94
N LEU A 329 6.17 -28.08 9.89
CA LEU A 329 5.15 -28.72 9.05
C LEU A 329 5.47 -28.58 7.56
N ASP A 330 5.91 -27.40 7.13
CA ASP A 330 6.30 -27.16 5.75
C ASP A 330 7.55 -27.97 5.36
N ALA A 331 8.50 -28.12 6.25
CA ALA A 331 9.65 -28.99 6.06
C ALA A 331 9.22 -30.45 5.87
N LEU A 332 8.33 -30.96 6.74
CA LEU A 332 7.77 -32.33 6.63
C LEU A 332 6.93 -32.54 5.37
N ARG A 333 6.16 -31.52 4.95
CA ARG A 333 5.42 -31.54 3.68
C ARG A 333 6.35 -31.63 2.48
N ASN A 334 7.42 -30.83 2.49
CA ASN A 334 8.41 -30.86 1.42
C ASN A 334 9.12 -32.21 1.36
N GLU A 335 9.48 -32.81 2.49
CA GLU A 335 10.06 -34.12 2.58
C GLU A 335 9.09 -35.20 2.07
N TYR A 336 7.80 -35.11 2.40
CA TYR A 336 6.75 -36.01 1.90
C TYR A 336 6.53 -35.89 0.38
N VAL A 337 6.47 -34.65 -0.14
CA VAL A 337 6.17 -34.38 -1.56
C VAL A 337 7.39 -34.71 -2.45
N PHE A 338 8.59 -34.37 -2.02
CA PHE A 338 9.81 -34.47 -2.81
C PHE A 338 10.71 -35.67 -2.41
N GLY A 339 10.43 -36.35 -1.28
CA GLY A 339 11.15 -37.53 -0.86
C GLY A 339 10.94 -38.69 -1.84
N ASN A 340 12.03 -39.22 -2.37
CA ASN A 340 11.97 -40.34 -3.34
C ASN A 340 11.85 -41.71 -2.70
N ASP A 341 11.90 -41.83 -1.36
CA ASP A 341 11.85 -43.11 -0.65
C ASP A 341 10.42 -43.45 -0.18
N PRO A 342 9.81 -44.53 -0.69
CA PRO A 342 8.48 -44.98 -0.26
C PRO A 342 8.38 -45.34 1.23
N ALA A 343 9.48 -45.79 1.85
CA ALA A 343 9.51 -46.16 3.26
C ALA A 343 9.47 -44.94 4.17
N GLU A 344 10.08 -43.83 3.75
CA GLU A 344 10.08 -42.57 4.46
C GLU A 344 8.73 -41.87 4.38
N ARG A 345 8.05 -41.92 3.22
CA ARG A 345 6.66 -41.46 3.07
C ARG A 345 5.68 -42.20 3.99
N ALA A 346 5.83 -43.51 4.13
CA ALA A 346 4.99 -44.28 5.03
C ALA A 346 5.18 -43.92 6.51
N ARG A 347 6.38 -43.49 6.90
CA ARG A 347 6.69 -43.04 8.26
C ARG A 347 6.10 -41.65 8.59
N LEU A 348 5.95 -40.77 7.58
CA LEU A 348 5.40 -39.43 7.74
C LEU A 348 3.85 -39.39 7.73
N THR A 349 3.19 -40.52 7.37
CA THR A 349 1.72 -40.66 7.35
C THR A 349 1.15 -41.43 8.54
N GLY A 350 1.99 -41.98 9.42
CA GLY A 350 1.59 -42.70 10.65
C GLY A 350 1.73 -41.80 11.86
#